data_226e6175428392884311a929238ab702
#
_entry.id   226e6175428392884311a929238ab702
#
_cell.length_a   1.000
_cell.length_b   1.000
_cell.length_c   1.000
_cell.angle_alpha   90.00
_cell.angle_beta   90.00
_cell.angle_gamma   90.00
#
_symmetry.space_group_name_H-M   'P 1'
#
loop_
_entity.id
_entity.type
_entity.pdbx_description
1 polymer ?
#
loop_
_entity_poly.entity_id
_entity_poly.type
_entity_poly.pdbx_seq_one_letter_code
_entity_poly.pdbx_strand_id
1 'polypeptide(L)'
;MTIKDIKFNCSKHFRDYPCSHRQWKHKGHCRFVHGYSRSFTFCFASNELDENGFVVDFSSLNPLEEKLRNHFDHTFLVNLDDPL
;
A
#
# COMPACT_ATOMS: atom_id res chain seq x y z
N MET A 1 -6.61 5.70 24.08
CA MET A 1 -7.74 5.85 23.14
C MET A 1 -7.96 4.54 22.40
N THR A 2 -9.18 4.07 22.34
CA THR A 2 -9.56 2.93 21.51
C THR A 2 -10.18 3.42 20.20
N ILE A 3 -10.29 2.52 19.21
CA ILE A 3 -10.88 2.87 17.92
C ILE A 3 -12.34 3.35 18.06
N LYS A 4 -13.03 2.95 19.13
CA LYS A 4 -14.40 3.39 19.41
C LYS A 4 -14.51 4.86 19.75
N ASP A 5 -13.42 5.46 20.22
CA ASP A 5 -13.39 6.85 20.66
C ASP A 5 -13.04 7.82 19.52
N ILE A 6 -12.76 7.30 18.35
CA ILE A 6 -12.40 8.10 17.18
C ILE A 6 -13.65 8.55 16.45
N LYS A 7 -13.79 9.88 16.28
CA LYS A 7 -15.00 10.50 15.71
C LYS A 7 -15.02 10.52 14.20
N PHE A 8 -13.85 10.69 13.57
CA PHE A 8 -13.77 10.93 12.14
C PHE A 8 -12.77 9.96 11.52
N ASN A 9 -13.13 9.42 10.36
CA ASN A 9 -12.20 8.60 9.60
C ASN A 9 -12.44 8.81 8.11
N CYS A 10 -11.42 8.49 7.34
CA CYS A 10 -11.51 8.44 5.89
C CYS A 10 -10.52 7.41 5.38
N SER A 11 -10.66 7.04 4.11
CA SER A 11 -9.71 6.13 3.49
C SER A 11 -9.37 6.60 2.09
N LYS A 12 -8.14 6.31 1.67
CA LYS A 12 -7.65 6.54 0.32
C LYS A 12 -7.18 5.23 -0.25
N HIS A 13 -7.65 4.92 -1.44
CA HIS A 13 -7.31 3.69 -2.15
C HIS A 13 -6.40 4.02 -3.34
N PHE A 14 -5.24 3.36 -3.37
CA PHE A 14 -4.27 3.47 -4.47
C PHE A 14 -4.29 2.17 -5.26
N ARG A 15 -4.42 2.25 -6.57
CA ARG A 15 -4.62 1.09 -7.45
C ARG A 15 -3.57 1.03 -8.54
N ASP A 16 -3.52 -0.13 -9.19
CA ASP A 16 -2.80 -0.34 -10.44
C ASP A 16 -1.29 -0.27 -10.28
N TYR A 17 -0.79 -1.08 -9.34
CA TYR A 17 0.65 -1.31 -9.16
C TYR A 17 0.98 -2.72 -9.63
N PRO A 18 1.08 -2.97 -10.95
CA PRO A 18 1.44 -4.29 -11.45
C PRO A 18 2.89 -4.61 -11.08
N CYS A 19 3.08 -5.78 -10.52
CA CYS A 19 4.40 -6.24 -10.13
C CYS A 19 4.47 -7.76 -10.21
N SER A 20 5.67 -8.31 -10.17
CA SER A 20 5.88 -9.74 -10.14
C SER A 20 6.63 -10.12 -8.86
N HIS A 21 6.54 -11.38 -8.52
CA HIS A 21 7.07 -11.91 -7.27
C HIS A 21 7.23 -13.42 -7.37
N ARG A 22 8.09 -13.99 -6.54
CA ARG A 22 8.17 -15.44 -6.31
C ARG A 22 8.60 -15.73 -4.87
N GLN A 23 8.17 -16.90 -4.38
CA GLN A 23 8.67 -17.49 -3.14
C GLN A 23 9.57 -18.68 -3.54
N TRP A 24 10.83 -18.43 -3.78
CA TRP A 24 11.71 -19.38 -4.44
C TRP A 24 11.90 -20.70 -3.68
N LYS A 25 11.73 -20.69 -2.37
CA LYS A 25 11.80 -21.90 -1.53
C LYS A 25 10.48 -22.67 -1.45
N HIS A 26 9.39 -22.11 -1.97
CA HIS A 26 8.08 -22.75 -1.88
C HIS A 26 8.05 -24.01 -2.77
N LYS A 27 7.38 -25.05 -2.29
CA LYS A 27 7.30 -26.34 -3.03
C LYS A 27 6.21 -26.36 -4.09
N GLY A 28 5.25 -25.44 -4.03
CA GLY A 28 4.13 -25.31 -4.95
C GLY A 28 4.33 -24.21 -5.99
N HIS A 29 3.21 -23.70 -6.49
CA HIS A 29 3.19 -22.70 -7.57
C HIS A 29 3.87 -21.38 -7.21
N CYS A 30 3.93 -21.03 -5.92
CA CYS A 30 4.50 -19.76 -5.49
C CYS A 30 5.99 -19.62 -5.78
N ARG A 31 6.69 -20.73 -6.08
CA ARG A 31 8.11 -20.71 -6.47
C ARG A 31 8.34 -20.13 -7.85
N PHE A 32 7.33 -20.13 -8.68
CA PHE A 32 7.41 -19.56 -10.03
C PHE A 32 7.21 -18.06 -9.98
N VAL A 33 7.85 -17.34 -10.89
CA VAL A 33 7.59 -15.92 -11.05
C VAL A 33 6.14 -15.75 -11.51
N HIS A 34 5.39 -14.93 -10.80
CA HIS A 34 4.01 -14.63 -11.15
C HIS A 34 3.74 -13.14 -10.94
N GLY A 35 2.81 -12.63 -11.71
CA GLY A 35 2.44 -11.22 -11.67
C GLY A 35 1.04 -11.01 -11.17
N TYR A 36 0.82 -9.86 -10.57
CA TYR A 36 -0.49 -9.40 -10.16
C TYR A 36 -0.48 -7.88 -10.01
N SER A 37 -1.66 -7.29 -9.96
CA SER A 37 -1.81 -5.87 -9.70
C SER A 37 -2.07 -5.67 -8.20
N ARG A 38 -1.21 -4.90 -7.55
CA ARG A 38 -1.40 -4.55 -6.14
C ARG A 38 -2.23 -3.30 -6.00
N SER A 39 -2.95 -3.24 -4.91
CA SER A 39 -3.62 -2.03 -4.46
C SER A 39 -3.43 -1.88 -2.96
N PHE A 40 -3.55 -0.65 -2.47
CA PHE A 40 -3.36 -0.31 -1.08
C PHE A 40 -4.49 0.59 -0.63
N THR A 41 -5.05 0.31 0.54
CA THR A 41 -6.02 1.19 1.16
C THR A 41 -5.44 1.69 2.48
N PHE A 42 -5.32 3.01 2.62
CA PHE A 42 -4.87 3.63 3.85
C PHE A 42 -6.06 4.26 4.55
N CYS A 43 -6.24 3.90 5.81
CA CYS A 43 -7.30 4.44 6.65
C CYS A 43 -6.71 5.46 7.60
N PHE A 44 -7.32 6.63 7.65
CA PHE A 44 -6.89 7.74 8.50
C PHE A 44 -8.00 8.04 9.50
N ALA A 45 -7.62 8.32 10.73
CA ALA A 45 -8.58 8.58 11.79
C ALA A 45 -8.09 9.72 12.67
N SER A 46 -9.03 10.55 13.14
CA SER A 46 -8.74 11.68 14.02
C SER A 46 -9.98 12.06 14.80
N ASN A 47 -9.78 12.68 15.95
CA ASN A 47 -10.86 13.30 16.71
C ASN A 47 -11.08 14.77 16.34
N GLU A 48 -10.22 15.32 15.51
CA GLU A 48 -10.28 16.70 15.06
C GLU A 48 -10.19 16.73 13.54
N LEU A 49 -10.87 17.69 12.95
CA LEU A 49 -10.76 18.00 11.53
C LEU A 49 -9.84 19.20 11.37
N ASP A 50 -9.18 19.29 10.22
CA ASP A 50 -8.36 20.45 9.90
C ASP A 50 -9.26 21.68 9.56
N GLU A 51 -8.63 22.77 9.19
CA GLU A 51 -9.32 24.02 8.85
C GLU A 51 -10.27 23.90 7.66
N ASN A 52 -10.06 22.91 6.80
CA ASN A 52 -10.90 22.64 5.64
C ASN A 52 -11.98 21.58 5.89
N GLY A 53 -12.03 21.04 7.11
CA GLY A 53 -12.96 19.98 7.46
C GLY A 53 -12.48 18.59 7.06
N PHE A 54 -11.17 18.38 6.87
CA PHE A 54 -10.60 17.10 6.49
C PHE A 54 -9.92 16.40 7.66
N VAL A 55 -10.03 15.08 7.70
CA VAL A 55 -9.16 14.24 8.55
C VAL A 55 -7.73 14.31 8.04
N VAL A 56 -7.56 14.21 6.73
CA VAL A 56 -6.30 14.39 6.02
C VAL A 56 -6.61 14.96 4.64
N ASP A 57 -5.81 15.90 4.20
CA ASP A 57 -5.90 16.41 2.83
C ASP A 57 -5.28 15.38 1.89
N PHE A 58 -6.07 14.81 0.97
CA PHE A 58 -5.58 13.78 0.04
C PHE A 58 -4.47 14.28 -0.88
N SER A 59 -4.43 15.58 -1.16
CA SER A 59 -3.33 16.14 -1.95
C SER A 59 -1.98 16.04 -1.25
N SER A 60 -1.97 16.01 0.09
CA SER A 60 -0.75 15.82 0.87
C SER A 60 -0.21 14.38 0.80
N LEU A 61 -0.97 13.45 0.23
CA LEU A 61 -0.57 12.05 0.08
C LEU A 61 0.20 11.78 -1.20
N ASN A 62 0.44 12.77 -2.04
CA ASN A 62 1.21 12.60 -3.28
C ASN A 62 2.60 12.00 -3.05
N PRO A 63 3.38 12.40 -2.02
CA PRO A 63 4.65 11.74 -1.73
C PRO A 63 4.52 10.26 -1.39
N LEU A 64 3.44 9.87 -0.70
CA LEU A 64 3.16 8.47 -0.40
C LEU A 64 2.87 7.69 -1.68
N GLU A 65 2.02 8.23 -2.55
CA GLU A 65 1.70 7.61 -3.84
C GLU A 65 2.95 7.41 -4.69
N GLU A 66 3.81 8.42 -4.75
CA GLU A 66 5.07 8.34 -5.48
C GLU A 66 5.97 7.24 -4.92
N LYS A 67 6.07 7.13 -3.61
CA LYS A 67 6.84 6.06 -2.95
C LYS A 67 6.31 4.68 -3.29
N LEU A 68 4.99 4.50 -3.24
CA LEU A 68 4.36 3.22 -3.59
C LEU A 68 4.62 2.88 -5.05
N ARG A 69 4.50 3.87 -5.94
CA ARG A 69 4.71 3.68 -7.37
C ARG A 69 6.16 3.29 -7.66
N ASN A 70 7.10 3.98 -7.07
CA ASN A 70 8.52 3.69 -7.28
C ASN A 70 8.94 2.33 -6.72
N HIS A 71 8.30 1.87 -5.65
CA HIS A 71 8.65 0.62 -5.00
C HIS A 71 7.97 -0.59 -5.65
N PHE A 72 6.72 -0.46 -6.08
CA PHE A 72 5.90 -1.59 -6.48
C PHE A 72 5.56 -1.62 -7.97
N ASP A 73 5.41 -0.45 -8.63
CA ASP A 73 4.89 -0.40 -9.98
C ASP A 73 5.90 -0.94 -11.00
N HIS A 74 5.50 -1.94 -11.77
CA HIS A 74 6.35 -2.58 -12.80
C HIS A 74 7.66 -3.09 -12.22
N THR A 75 7.62 -3.71 -11.05
CA THR A 75 8.82 -4.23 -10.37
C THR A 75 8.75 -5.74 -10.22
N PHE A 76 9.91 -6.35 -10.03
CA PHE A 76 10.04 -7.72 -9.58
C PHE A 76 10.50 -7.69 -8.12
N LEU A 77 9.60 -8.10 -7.22
CA LEU A 77 9.89 -8.14 -5.79
C LEU A 77 10.53 -9.49 -5.45
N VAL A 78 11.74 -9.46 -4.96
CA VAL A 78 12.49 -10.68 -4.58
C VAL A 78 12.78 -10.69 -3.09
N ASN A 79 12.75 -11.88 -2.50
CA ASN A 79 13.21 -12.05 -1.13
C ASN A 79 14.71 -11.77 -1.05
N LEU A 80 15.16 -11.26 0.09
CA LEU A 80 16.56 -10.93 0.30
C LEU A 80 17.49 -12.14 0.11
N ASP A 81 17.00 -13.34 0.40
CA ASP A 81 17.75 -14.60 0.28
C ASP A 81 17.54 -15.30 -1.07
N ASP A 82 16.82 -14.70 -2.01
CA ASP A 82 16.61 -15.25 -3.34
C ASP A 82 17.93 -15.22 -4.12
N PRO A 83 18.37 -16.34 -4.74
CA PRO A 83 19.61 -16.36 -5.49
C PRO A 83 19.61 -15.53 -6.77
N LEU A 84 18.46 -15.07 -7.22
CA LEU A 84 18.38 -14.07 -8.27
C LEU A 84 18.77 -12.70 -7.69
#